data_8e38bac057cec2dec03a537aae9e5509
#
_entry.id   8e38bac057cec2dec03a537aae9e5509
#
_cell.length_a   1.000
_cell.length_b   1.000
_cell.length_c   1.000
_cell.angle_alpha   90.00
_cell.angle_beta   90.00
_cell.angle_gamma   90.00
#
_symmetry.space_group_name_H-M   'P 1'
#
loop_
_entity.id
_entity.type
_entity.pdbx_description
1 polymer ?
#
loop_
_entity_poly.entity_id
_entity_poly.type
_entity_poly.pdbx_seq_one_letter_code
_entity_poly.pdbx_strand_id
1 'polypeptide(L)'
;MKFDKIYTAKRIAEWLQAELIGDPNQEFKGMNEIHKVEAGDIMFVDVPKYFKKAFQSAATGIIVNEAVEPPSGKCVFVVSDPFRAYETLGARFYRFEALN
;
A
#
# COMPACT_ATOMS: atom_id res chain seq x y z
N MET A 1 3.26 8.83 6.54
CA MET A 1 2.96 9.89 5.55
C MET A 1 1.49 9.83 5.17
N LYS A 2 0.78 10.94 5.31
CA LYS A 2 -0.62 11.01 4.92
C LYS A 2 -0.73 11.57 3.51
N PHE A 3 -1.71 11.04 2.77
CA PHE A 3 -2.02 11.58 1.44
C PHE A 3 -2.76 12.91 1.59
N ASP A 4 -2.78 13.69 0.49
CA ASP A 4 -3.50 14.97 0.46
C ASP A 4 -5.02 14.78 0.54
N LYS A 5 -5.51 13.60 0.17
CA LYS A 5 -6.91 13.21 0.30
C LYS A 5 -7.01 11.69 0.25
N ILE A 6 -8.24 11.18 0.37
CA ILE A 6 -8.49 9.74 0.31
C ILE A 6 -8.50 9.27 -1.15
N TYR A 7 -7.82 8.15 -1.41
CA TYR A 7 -7.78 7.53 -2.75
C TYR A 7 -8.25 6.10 -2.67
N THR A 8 -8.87 5.64 -3.76
CA THR A 8 -9.34 4.25 -3.83
C THR A 8 -8.21 3.31 -4.22
N ALA A 9 -8.38 2.02 -3.87
CA ALA A 9 -7.43 0.98 -4.27
C ALA A 9 -7.23 0.96 -5.78
N LYS A 10 -8.32 1.12 -6.53
CA LYS A 10 -8.26 1.15 -7.99
C LYS A 10 -7.33 2.25 -8.49
N ARG A 11 -7.45 3.46 -7.93
CA ARG A 11 -6.62 4.58 -8.35
C ARG A 11 -5.15 4.32 -8.04
N ILE A 12 -4.88 3.81 -6.86
CA ILE A 12 -3.51 3.52 -6.44
C ILE A 12 -2.91 2.43 -7.33
N ALA A 13 -3.67 1.38 -7.64
CA ALA A 13 -3.20 0.32 -8.52
C ALA A 13 -2.87 0.87 -9.91
N GLU A 14 -3.66 1.80 -10.42
CA GLU A 14 -3.39 2.45 -11.70
C GLU A 14 -2.05 3.20 -11.67
N TRP A 15 -1.83 3.96 -10.61
CA TRP A 15 -0.56 4.71 -10.47
C TRP A 15 0.65 3.79 -10.41
N LEU A 16 0.52 2.65 -9.74
CA LEU A 16 1.62 1.71 -9.57
C LEU A 16 1.72 0.72 -10.72
N GLN A 17 0.74 0.71 -11.62
CA GLN A 17 0.61 -0.31 -12.67
C GLN A 17 0.65 -1.70 -12.05
N ALA A 18 -0.07 -1.85 -10.95
CA ALA A 18 -0.10 -3.08 -10.16
C ALA A 18 -1.34 -3.89 -10.45
N GLU A 19 -1.22 -5.20 -10.29
CA GLU A 19 -2.40 -6.07 -10.24
C GLU A 19 -3.03 -5.90 -8.85
N LEU A 20 -4.32 -5.58 -8.82
CA LEU A 20 -5.04 -5.39 -7.56
C LEU A 20 -5.79 -6.66 -7.18
N ILE A 21 -5.56 -7.13 -5.96
CA ILE A 21 -6.35 -8.22 -5.39
C ILE A 21 -7.06 -7.65 -4.16
N GLY A 22 -8.38 -7.57 -4.23
CA GLY A 22 -9.20 -6.97 -3.18
C GLY A 22 -10.24 -6.03 -3.74
N ASP A 23 -10.91 -5.29 -2.86
CA ASP A 23 -11.98 -4.38 -3.25
C ASP A 23 -11.40 -3.12 -3.92
N PRO A 24 -11.72 -2.87 -5.21
CA PRO A 24 -11.20 -1.68 -5.90
C PRO A 24 -11.69 -0.36 -5.31
N ASN A 25 -12.77 -0.39 -4.55
CA ASN A 25 -13.34 0.81 -3.93
C ASN A 25 -12.84 1.05 -2.53
N GLN A 26 -11.99 0.18 -1.98
CA GLN A 26 -11.44 0.37 -0.66
C GLN A 26 -10.61 1.65 -0.62
N GLU A 27 -10.73 2.40 0.47
CA GLU A 27 -10.13 3.73 0.58
C GLU A 27 -8.84 3.71 1.39
N PHE A 28 -7.88 4.53 0.96
CA PHE A 28 -6.58 4.64 1.62
C PHE A 28 -6.26 6.11 1.88
N LYS A 29 -5.70 6.38 3.05
CA LYS A 29 -5.40 7.74 3.51
C LYS A 29 -3.91 8.02 3.65
N GLY A 30 -3.06 7.02 3.56
CA GLY A 30 -1.64 7.22 3.75
C GLY A 30 -0.81 5.99 3.52
N MET A 31 0.47 6.09 3.87
CA MET A 31 1.43 5.01 3.77
C MET A 31 2.43 5.16 4.92
N ASN A 32 2.86 4.04 5.49
CA ASN A 32 3.76 4.02 6.63
C ASN A 32 4.53 2.72 6.69
N GLU A 33 5.59 2.71 7.51
CA GLU A 33 6.33 1.51 7.82
C GLU A 33 5.54 0.63 8.78
N ILE A 34 5.87 -0.66 8.80
CA ILE A 34 5.11 -1.67 9.55
C ILE A 34 4.90 -1.32 11.03
N HIS A 35 5.83 -0.58 11.64
CA HIS A 35 5.71 -0.22 13.06
C HIS A 35 4.80 0.97 13.30
N LYS A 36 4.36 1.65 12.25
CA LYS A 36 3.58 2.88 12.36
C LYS A 36 2.26 2.83 11.60
N VAL A 37 1.97 1.71 10.93
CA VAL A 37 0.75 1.62 10.11
C VAL A 37 -0.50 1.61 10.97
N GLU A 38 -1.55 2.17 10.40
CA GLU A 38 -2.90 2.09 10.95
C GLU A 38 -3.87 1.78 9.82
N ALA A 39 -5.13 1.56 10.15
CA ALA A 39 -6.14 1.25 9.14
C ALA A 39 -6.21 2.39 8.11
N GLY A 40 -6.22 2.04 6.84
CA GLY A 40 -6.18 3.00 5.74
C GLY A 40 -4.77 3.28 5.22
N ASP A 41 -3.74 2.69 5.84
CA ASP A 41 -2.37 2.85 5.39
C ASP A 41 -1.94 1.73 4.45
N ILE A 42 -0.98 2.07 3.59
CA ILE A 42 -0.32 1.15 2.67
C ILE A 42 1.11 0.93 3.15
N MET A 43 1.56 -0.32 3.10
CA MET A 43 2.95 -0.67 3.36
C MET A 43 3.45 -1.58 2.24
N PHE A 44 4.72 -1.95 2.25
CA PHE A 44 5.26 -2.88 1.27
C PHE A 44 5.99 -4.02 1.97
N VAL A 45 6.05 -5.17 1.28
CA VAL A 45 6.85 -6.33 1.67
C VAL A 45 7.45 -6.91 0.41
N ASP A 46 8.78 -7.03 0.37
CA ASP A 46 9.47 -7.60 -0.79
C ASP A 46 10.12 -8.96 -0.49
N VAL A 47 9.91 -9.50 0.72
CA VAL A 47 10.42 -10.81 1.11
C VAL A 47 9.26 -11.65 1.63
N PRO A 48 8.94 -12.79 0.97
CA PRO A 48 7.75 -13.57 1.32
C PRO A 48 7.64 -14.01 2.77
N LYS A 49 8.76 -14.22 3.45
CA LYS A 49 8.73 -14.65 4.86
C LYS A 49 8.07 -13.61 5.78
N TYR A 50 7.91 -12.37 5.32
CA TYR A 50 7.28 -11.32 6.12
C TYR A 50 5.82 -11.08 5.75
N PHE A 51 5.27 -11.81 4.79
CA PHE A 51 3.88 -11.62 4.37
C PHE A 51 2.91 -11.80 5.54
N LYS A 52 3.11 -12.84 6.34
CA LYS A 52 2.22 -13.10 7.46
C LYS A 52 2.21 -11.92 8.45
N LYS A 53 3.38 -11.40 8.76
CA LYS A 53 3.49 -10.28 9.68
C LYS A 53 2.80 -9.03 9.11
N ALA A 54 2.98 -8.78 7.82
CA ALA A 54 2.34 -7.64 7.16
C ALA A 54 0.82 -7.78 7.18
N PHE A 55 0.31 -8.99 6.91
CA PHE A 55 -1.13 -9.23 6.90
C PHE A 55 -1.75 -9.15 8.29
N GLN A 56 -0.96 -9.34 9.33
CA GLN A 56 -1.42 -9.22 10.71
C GLN A 56 -1.30 -7.79 11.24
N SER A 57 -0.60 -6.91 10.51
CA SER A 57 -0.45 -5.52 10.91
C SER A 57 -1.78 -4.75 10.74
N ALA A 58 -1.81 -3.51 11.20
CA ALA A 58 -2.98 -2.66 11.03
C ALA A 58 -3.14 -2.15 9.60
N ALA A 59 -2.10 -2.23 8.76
CA ALA A 59 -2.17 -1.77 7.38
C ALA A 59 -3.27 -2.49 6.62
N THR A 60 -3.99 -1.78 5.77
CA THR A 60 -5.05 -2.37 4.96
C THR A 60 -4.68 -2.51 3.49
N GLY A 61 -3.56 -1.92 3.07
CA GLY A 61 -3.00 -2.12 1.74
C GLY A 61 -1.57 -2.60 1.84
N ILE A 62 -1.21 -3.66 1.09
CA ILE A 62 0.14 -4.19 1.11
C ILE A 62 0.64 -4.36 -0.32
N ILE A 63 1.78 -3.72 -0.64
CA ILE A 63 2.44 -3.86 -1.94
C ILE A 63 3.37 -5.07 -1.82
N VAL A 64 3.21 -6.04 -2.73
CA VAL A 64 3.95 -7.31 -2.69
C VAL A 64 4.47 -7.67 -4.07
N ASN A 65 5.37 -8.67 -4.14
CA ASN A 65 5.91 -9.16 -5.41
C ASN A 65 5.35 -10.51 -5.84
N GLU A 66 4.33 -11.00 -5.16
CA GLU A 66 3.65 -12.25 -5.51
C GLU A 66 2.15 -12.06 -5.37
N ALA A 67 1.39 -12.72 -6.27
CA ALA A 67 -0.06 -12.71 -6.16
C ALA A 67 -0.47 -13.61 -5.00
N VAL A 68 -0.88 -12.99 -3.88
CA VAL A 68 -1.35 -13.71 -2.70
C VAL A 68 -2.71 -13.17 -2.30
N GLU A 69 -3.55 -14.05 -1.77
CA GLU A 69 -4.88 -13.65 -1.33
C GLU A 69 -4.80 -12.92 0.00
N PRO A 70 -5.26 -11.67 0.07
CA PRO A 70 -5.21 -10.93 1.34
C PRO A 70 -6.32 -11.38 2.30
N PRO A 71 -6.14 -11.13 3.60
CA PRO A 71 -7.24 -11.31 4.54
C PRO A 71 -8.40 -10.39 4.21
N SER A 72 -9.58 -10.73 4.71
CA SER A 72 -10.77 -9.90 4.53
C SER A 72 -10.51 -8.47 5.01
N GLY A 73 -10.94 -7.49 4.20
CA GLY A 73 -10.78 -6.08 4.53
C GLY A 73 -9.44 -5.49 4.11
N LYS A 74 -8.62 -6.24 3.39
CA LYS A 74 -7.32 -5.76 2.92
C LYS A 74 -7.18 -5.91 1.42
N CYS A 75 -6.29 -5.10 0.83
CA CYS A 75 -5.95 -5.17 -0.58
C CYS A 75 -4.47 -5.47 -0.74
N VAL A 76 -4.14 -6.17 -1.83
CA VAL A 76 -2.77 -6.46 -2.22
C VAL A 76 -2.53 -5.82 -3.58
N PHE A 77 -1.41 -5.13 -3.71
CA PHE A 77 -0.95 -4.51 -4.96
C PHE A 77 0.28 -5.28 -5.42
N VAL A 78 0.15 -6.04 -6.50
CA VAL A 78 1.22 -6.92 -6.97
C VAL A 78 2.06 -6.20 -8.01
N VAL A 79 3.36 -6.07 -7.72
CA VAL A 79 4.33 -5.40 -8.59
C VAL A 79 5.63 -6.20 -8.58
N SER A 80 6.51 -5.92 -9.54
CA SER A 80 7.81 -6.62 -9.60
C SER A 80 8.78 -6.16 -8.51
N ASP A 81 8.70 -4.88 -8.12
CA ASP A 81 9.62 -4.30 -7.13
C ASP A 81 8.82 -3.47 -6.11
N PRO A 82 8.40 -4.10 -5.00
CA PRO A 82 7.57 -3.43 -4.00
C PRO A 82 8.22 -2.19 -3.38
N PHE A 83 9.51 -2.24 -3.11
CA PHE A 83 10.21 -1.10 -2.53
C PHE A 83 10.15 0.10 -3.48
N ARG A 84 10.45 -0.14 -4.75
CA ARG A 84 10.42 0.93 -5.74
C ARG A 84 9.01 1.49 -5.95
N ALA A 85 8.01 0.62 -5.96
CA ALA A 85 6.62 1.05 -6.07
C ALA A 85 6.24 1.92 -4.87
N TYR A 86 6.65 1.52 -3.68
CA TYR A 86 6.40 2.28 -2.46
C TYR A 86 7.06 3.65 -2.53
N GLU A 87 8.31 3.71 -2.98
CA GLU A 87 9.02 4.98 -3.15
C GLU A 87 8.32 5.88 -4.18
N THR A 88 7.90 5.29 -5.29
CA THR A 88 7.20 6.03 -6.36
C THR A 88 5.90 6.63 -5.83
N LEU A 89 5.16 5.84 -5.06
CA LEU A 89 3.93 6.33 -4.45
C LEU A 89 4.22 7.45 -3.46
N GLY A 90 5.23 7.29 -2.62
CA GLY A 90 5.62 8.31 -1.65
C GLY A 90 6.06 9.59 -2.31
N ALA A 91 6.82 9.51 -3.40
CA ALA A 91 7.29 10.68 -4.12
C ALA A 91 6.14 11.53 -4.67
N ARG A 92 5.00 10.89 -4.98
CA ARG A 92 3.81 11.58 -5.46
C ARG A 92 3.28 12.59 -4.43
N PHE A 93 3.49 12.31 -3.15
CA PHE A 93 2.98 13.12 -2.05
C PHE A 93 4.08 13.86 -1.28
N TYR A 94 5.33 13.66 -1.64
CA TYR A 94 6.46 14.26 -0.92
C TYR A 94 6.36 15.77 -0.88
N ARG A 95 5.99 16.39 -2.00
CA ARG A 95 5.90 17.84 -2.10
C ARG A 95 4.83 18.39 -1.17
N PHE A 96 3.70 17.72 -1.08
CA PHE A 96 2.63 18.10 -0.17
C PHE A 96 3.11 18.05 1.28
N GLU A 97 3.76 16.97 1.65
CA GLU A 97 4.25 16.76 3.01
C GLU A 97 5.35 17.78 3.37
N ALA A 98 6.24 18.07 2.43
CA ALA A 98 7.33 19.00 2.65
C ALA A 98 6.85 20.45 2.86
N LEU A 99 5.68 20.79 2.35
CA LEU A 99 5.11 22.12 2.51
C LEU A 99 4.35 22.31 3.82
N ASN A 100 4.15 21.22 4.52
CA ASN A 100 3.48 21.23 5.81
C ASN A 100 4.47 21.04 6.95
#